data_79b015e5331196551699a8eb8b3f7ce2
#
_entry.id   79b015e5331196551699a8eb8b3f7ce2
#
_cell.length_a   1.000
_cell.length_b   1.000
_cell.length_c   1.000
_cell.angle_alpha   90.00
_cell.angle_beta   90.00
_cell.angle_gamma   90.00
#
_symmetry.space_group_name_H-M   'P 1'
#
loop_
_entity.id
_entity.type
_entity.pdbx_description
1 polymer ?
#
loop_
_entity_poly.entity_id
_entity_poly.type
_entity_poly.pdbx_seq_one_letter_code
_entity_poly.pdbx_strand_id
1 'polypeptide(L)'
;MAQRSSTIIQALESEIMDGSLTPGQRLPSEEKLCARFNASRTVIREAIQQLRGKGLLRTLKGSGSYIADPSLENLAGAIETYSVLTNDDSYLELMDFRILLETECARLAAINAGEKIIEIMQR
;
A
#
# COMPACT_ATOMS: atom_id res chain seq x y z
N MET A 1 12.54 -4.00 -21.82
CA MET A 1 12.09 -4.78 -20.65
C MET A 1 11.70 -3.87 -19.48
N ALA A 2 12.58 -3.03 -18.98
CA ALA A 2 12.27 -2.11 -17.87
C ALA A 2 11.11 -1.14 -18.17
N GLN A 3 10.98 -0.66 -19.40
CA GLN A 3 9.88 0.23 -19.80
C GLN A 3 8.52 -0.45 -19.80
N ARG A 4 8.44 -1.74 -20.14
CA ARG A 4 7.17 -2.47 -20.14
C ARG A 4 6.67 -2.76 -18.73
N SER A 5 7.55 -3.17 -17.83
CA SER A 5 7.17 -3.38 -16.44
C SER A 5 6.72 -2.08 -15.79
N SER A 6 7.41 -0.97 -16.06
CA SER A 6 7.03 0.37 -15.60
C SER A 6 5.61 0.76 -16.03
N THR A 7 5.26 0.53 -17.29
CA THR A 7 3.92 0.83 -17.82
C THR A 7 2.86 -0.01 -17.12
N ILE A 8 3.12 -1.28 -16.90
CA ILE A 8 2.22 -2.20 -16.20
C ILE A 8 2.03 -1.76 -14.75
N ILE A 9 3.11 -1.41 -14.08
CA ILE A 9 3.09 -0.92 -12.69
C ILE A 9 2.23 0.34 -12.60
N GLN A 10 2.44 1.31 -13.48
CA GLN A 10 1.65 2.54 -13.51
C GLN A 10 0.16 2.28 -13.75
N ALA A 11 -0.17 1.38 -14.66
CA ALA A 11 -1.55 1.01 -14.96
C ALA A 11 -2.24 0.39 -13.74
N LEU A 12 -1.57 -0.55 -13.07
CA LEU A 12 -2.11 -1.21 -11.88
C LEU A 12 -2.19 -0.24 -10.69
N GLU A 13 -1.20 0.61 -10.49
CA GLU A 13 -1.23 1.66 -9.47
C GLU A 13 -2.41 2.60 -9.67
N SER A 14 -2.67 3.02 -10.91
CA SER A 14 -3.81 3.88 -11.25
C SER A 14 -5.14 3.20 -10.90
N GLU A 15 -5.27 1.91 -11.18
CA GLU A 15 -6.48 1.15 -10.85
C GLU A 15 -6.69 1.00 -9.34
N ILE A 16 -5.61 0.87 -8.58
CA ILE A 16 -5.67 0.86 -7.11
C ILE A 16 -6.09 2.24 -6.60
N MET A 17 -5.52 3.30 -7.16
CA MET A 17 -5.81 4.68 -6.75
C MET A 17 -7.23 5.12 -7.08
N ASP A 18 -7.76 4.72 -8.23
CA ASP A 18 -9.11 5.11 -8.67
C ASP A 18 -10.23 4.23 -8.11
N GLY A 19 -9.87 3.17 -7.39
CA GLY A 19 -10.82 2.26 -6.78
C GLY A 19 -11.30 1.12 -7.67
N SER A 20 -10.77 0.98 -8.89
CA SER A 20 -11.08 -0.15 -9.77
C SER A 20 -10.60 -1.47 -9.17
N LEU A 21 -9.45 -1.43 -8.48
CA LEU A 21 -8.96 -2.52 -7.66
C LEU A 21 -9.08 -2.09 -6.20
N THR A 22 -9.94 -2.75 -5.44
CA THR A 22 -10.22 -2.40 -4.05
C THR A 22 -9.35 -3.19 -3.07
N PRO A 23 -9.06 -2.65 -1.87
CA PRO A 23 -8.33 -3.39 -0.84
C PRO A 23 -8.96 -4.74 -0.54
N GLY A 24 -8.13 -5.77 -0.40
CA GLY A 24 -8.56 -7.13 -0.18
C GLY A 24 -8.98 -7.89 -1.43
N GLN A 25 -9.14 -7.20 -2.55
CA GLN A 25 -9.50 -7.84 -3.82
C GLN A 25 -8.30 -8.65 -4.37
N ARG A 26 -8.60 -9.81 -4.93
CA ARG A 26 -7.59 -10.63 -5.57
C ARG A 26 -7.15 -10.01 -6.90
N LEU A 27 -5.84 -9.91 -7.09
CA LEU A 27 -5.29 -9.50 -8.39
C LEU A 27 -5.57 -10.59 -9.44
N PRO A 28 -5.89 -10.22 -10.69
CA PRO A 28 -6.02 -11.22 -11.75
C PRO A 28 -4.78 -12.12 -11.85
N SER A 29 -4.96 -13.34 -12.33
CA SER A 29 -3.85 -14.30 -12.48
C SER A 29 -2.76 -13.77 -13.41
N GLU A 30 -1.55 -14.28 -13.26
CA GLU A 30 -0.43 -13.93 -14.15
C GLU A 30 -0.80 -14.13 -15.62
N GLU A 31 -1.49 -15.23 -15.93
CA GLU A 31 -1.96 -15.55 -17.28
C GLU A 31 -2.89 -14.45 -17.84
N LYS A 32 -3.85 -14.02 -17.04
CA LYS A 32 -4.77 -12.95 -17.44
C LYS A 32 -4.04 -11.63 -17.63
N LEU A 33 -3.10 -11.31 -16.77
CA LEU A 33 -2.28 -10.09 -16.87
C LEU A 33 -1.37 -10.14 -18.10
N CYS A 34 -0.79 -11.30 -18.41
CA CYS A 34 0.00 -11.49 -19.63
C CYS A 34 -0.84 -11.21 -20.89
N ALA A 35 -2.05 -11.74 -20.93
CA ALA A 35 -2.98 -11.50 -22.05
C ALA A 35 -3.39 -10.03 -22.14
N ARG A 36 -3.75 -9.40 -21.01
CA ARG A 36 -4.19 -8.01 -20.95
C ARG A 36 -3.12 -7.02 -21.40
N PHE A 37 -1.88 -7.20 -20.94
CA PHE A 37 -0.78 -6.29 -21.24
C PHE A 37 0.09 -6.74 -22.41
N ASN A 38 -0.22 -7.89 -23.01
CA ASN A 38 0.59 -8.49 -24.06
C ASN A 38 2.07 -8.56 -23.65
N ALA A 39 2.32 -9.09 -22.48
CA ALA A 39 3.62 -9.16 -21.84
C ALA A 39 3.98 -10.60 -21.45
N SER A 40 5.28 -10.87 -21.27
CA SER A 40 5.75 -12.17 -20.82
C SER A 40 5.48 -12.36 -19.33
N ARG A 41 5.48 -13.61 -18.86
CA ARG A 41 5.35 -13.94 -17.43
C ARG A 41 6.44 -13.28 -16.60
N THR A 42 7.66 -13.23 -17.13
CA THR A 42 8.81 -12.60 -16.44
C THR A 42 8.53 -11.12 -16.17
N VAL A 43 8.02 -10.39 -17.16
CA VAL A 43 7.68 -8.97 -17.02
C VAL A 43 6.54 -8.77 -16.01
N ILE A 44 5.51 -9.61 -16.07
CA ILE A 44 4.37 -9.55 -15.14
C ILE A 44 4.83 -9.85 -13.71
N ARG A 45 5.65 -10.88 -13.51
CA ARG A 45 6.19 -11.21 -12.18
C ARG A 45 7.05 -10.09 -11.62
N GLU A 46 7.87 -9.47 -12.45
CA GLU A 46 8.69 -8.32 -12.06
C GLU A 46 7.80 -7.15 -11.60
N ALA A 47 6.76 -6.85 -12.35
CA ALA A 47 5.80 -5.80 -11.99
C ALA A 47 5.10 -6.10 -10.66
N ILE A 48 4.66 -7.33 -10.45
CA ILE A 48 4.02 -7.77 -9.21
C ILE A 48 5.00 -7.65 -8.02
N GLN A 49 6.25 -8.06 -8.21
CA GLN A 49 7.26 -7.93 -7.16
C GLN A 49 7.53 -6.47 -6.78
N GLN A 50 7.57 -5.58 -7.75
CA GLN A 50 7.75 -4.15 -7.48
C GLN A 50 6.56 -3.55 -6.75
N LEU A 51 5.33 -3.90 -7.13
CA LEU A 51 4.13 -3.46 -6.43
C LEU A 51 4.09 -4.00 -5.00
N ARG A 52 4.53 -5.23 -4.80
CA ARG A 52 4.67 -5.81 -3.45
C ARG A 52 5.71 -5.06 -2.63
N GLY A 53 6.84 -4.73 -3.22
CA GLY A 53 7.89 -3.94 -2.58
C GLY A 53 7.42 -2.54 -2.17
N LYS A 54 6.46 -1.97 -2.89
CA LYS A 54 5.82 -0.70 -2.55
C LYS A 54 4.73 -0.83 -1.49
N GLY A 55 4.40 -2.04 -1.06
CA GLY A 55 3.35 -2.29 -0.08
C GLY A 55 1.92 -2.26 -0.63
N LEU A 56 1.75 -2.26 -1.95
CA LEU A 56 0.43 -2.22 -2.59
C LEU A 56 -0.19 -3.59 -2.76
N LEU A 57 0.62 -4.65 -2.77
CA LEU A 57 0.18 -6.03 -2.88
C LEU A 57 0.72 -6.86 -1.72
N ARG A 58 -0.07 -7.86 -1.32
CA ARG A 58 0.41 -8.92 -0.43
C ARG A 58 0.14 -10.27 -1.09
N THR A 59 1.01 -11.23 -0.83
CA THR A 59 0.86 -12.58 -1.34
C THR A 59 0.42 -13.52 -0.22
N LEU A 60 -0.65 -14.27 -0.47
CA LEU A 60 -1.04 -15.38 0.38
C LEU A 60 -0.54 -16.67 -0.26
N LYS A 61 0.24 -17.44 0.49
CA LYS A 61 0.88 -18.67 0.02
C LYS A 61 -0.17 -19.63 -0.54
N GLY A 62 0.01 -20.02 -1.82
CA GLY A 62 -0.90 -20.94 -2.51
C GLY A 62 -2.20 -20.34 -3.02
N SER A 63 -2.48 -19.05 -2.77
CA SER A 63 -3.76 -18.44 -3.12
C SER A 63 -3.65 -17.30 -4.13
N GLY A 64 -2.46 -16.68 -4.30
CA GLY A 64 -2.23 -15.59 -5.24
C GLY A 64 -1.90 -14.27 -4.57
N SER A 65 -1.99 -13.19 -5.33
CA SER A 65 -1.72 -11.84 -4.85
C SER A 65 -3.04 -11.07 -4.63
N TYR A 66 -3.07 -10.27 -3.57
CA TYR A 66 -4.23 -9.48 -3.16
C TYR A 66 -3.82 -8.03 -2.98
N ILE A 67 -4.76 -7.12 -3.23
CA ILE A 67 -4.54 -5.69 -2.97
C ILE A 67 -4.42 -5.52 -1.46
N ALA A 68 -3.32 -4.90 -1.01
CA ALA A 68 -3.06 -4.68 0.41
C ALA A 68 -4.07 -3.69 1.00
N ASP A 69 -4.50 -3.95 2.22
CA ASP A 69 -5.31 -2.98 2.96
C ASP A 69 -4.42 -1.81 3.38
N PRO A 70 -4.83 -0.56 3.09
CA PRO A 70 -4.11 0.59 3.61
C PRO A 70 -4.28 0.63 5.12
N SER A 71 -3.22 0.31 5.86
CA SER A 71 -3.21 0.46 7.29
C SER A 71 -2.10 1.40 7.71
N LEU A 72 -2.40 2.28 8.66
CA LEU A 72 -1.41 3.18 9.24
C LEU A 72 -0.30 2.41 9.94
N GLU A 73 -0.64 1.24 10.48
CA GLU A 73 0.29 0.34 11.12
C GLU A 73 1.35 -0.19 10.14
N ASN A 74 0.92 -0.58 8.94
CA ASN A 74 1.83 -1.02 7.87
C ASN A 74 2.71 0.13 7.37
N LEU A 75 2.15 1.33 7.25
CA LEU A 75 2.91 2.52 6.86
C LEU A 75 3.94 2.87 7.93
N ALA A 76 3.55 2.87 9.19
CA ALA A 76 4.46 3.13 10.31
C ALA A 76 5.60 2.10 10.37
N GLY A 77 5.28 0.83 10.17
CA GLY A 77 6.29 -0.25 10.11
C GLY A 77 7.27 -0.07 8.95
N ALA A 78 6.78 0.32 7.78
CA ALA A 78 7.63 0.60 6.61
C ALA A 78 8.56 1.79 6.88
N ILE A 79 8.08 2.85 7.52
CA ILE A 79 8.87 4.01 7.90
C ILE A 79 9.95 3.62 8.92
N GLU A 80 9.61 2.82 9.91
CA GLU A 80 10.57 2.31 10.90
C GLU A 80 11.68 1.50 10.24
N THR A 81 11.33 0.58 9.37
CA THR A 81 12.29 -0.23 8.63
C THR A 81 13.22 0.65 7.79
N TYR A 82 12.65 1.61 7.08
CA TYR A 82 13.43 2.53 6.26
C TYR A 82 14.38 3.39 7.09
N SER A 83 13.93 3.87 8.26
CA SER A 83 14.75 4.70 9.14
C SER A 83 15.97 3.97 9.70
N VAL A 84 15.88 2.66 9.89
CA VAL A 84 17.02 1.84 10.32
C VAL A 84 18.07 1.69 9.22
N LEU A 85 17.64 1.74 7.95
CA LEU A 85 18.52 1.53 6.80
C LEU A 85 19.13 2.82 6.26
N THR A 86 18.70 3.99 6.72
CA THR A 86 19.19 5.28 6.25
C THR A 86 20.17 5.92 7.25
N ASN A 87 20.90 6.92 6.78
CA ASN A 87 21.84 7.67 7.62
C ASN A 87 21.12 8.64 8.58
N ASP A 88 21.87 9.20 9.52
CA ASP A 88 21.33 10.01 10.61
C ASP A 88 20.46 11.20 10.18
N ASP A 89 20.84 11.89 9.09
CA ASP A 89 20.09 13.06 8.61
C ASP A 89 18.72 12.66 8.07
N SER A 90 18.67 11.59 7.28
CA SER A 90 17.42 11.04 6.77
C SER A 90 16.54 10.49 7.89
N TYR A 91 17.16 9.95 8.94
CA TYR A 91 16.47 9.46 10.11
C TYR A 91 15.69 10.58 10.82
N LEU A 92 16.32 11.75 11.02
CA LEU A 92 15.69 12.89 11.68
C LEU A 92 14.49 13.40 10.88
N GLU A 93 14.62 13.52 9.56
CA GLU A 93 13.53 13.92 8.67
C GLU A 93 12.35 12.95 8.73
N LEU A 94 12.62 11.64 8.73
CA LEU A 94 11.60 10.61 8.85
C LEU A 94 10.91 10.62 10.21
N MET A 95 11.66 10.87 11.28
CA MET A 95 11.12 10.97 12.64
C MET A 95 10.16 12.17 12.75
N ASP A 96 10.51 13.32 12.18
CA ASP A 96 9.65 14.49 12.15
C ASP A 96 8.35 14.20 11.40
N PHE A 97 8.43 13.56 10.25
CA PHE A 97 7.27 13.14 9.46
C PHE A 97 6.39 12.14 10.24
N ARG A 98 7.01 11.17 10.90
CA ARG A 98 6.31 10.18 11.72
C ARG A 98 5.54 10.83 12.87
N ILE A 99 6.17 11.77 13.59
CA ILE A 99 5.54 12.50 14.69
C ILE A 99 4.34 13.28 14.18
N LEU A 100 4.48 13.99 13.07
CA LEU A 100 3.40 14.75 12.44
C LEU A 100 2.23 13.85 12.07
N LEU A 101 2.51 12.73 11.42
CA LEU A 101 1.50 11.77 10.98
C LEU A 101 0.77 11.12 12.16
N GLU A 102 1.51 10.65 13.16
CA GLU A 102 0.95 10.02 14.38
C GLU A 102 0.11 11.01 15.19
N THR A 103 0.55 12.26 15.30
CA THR A 103 -0.19 13.32 15.99
C THR A 103 -1.52 13.60 15.29
N GLU A 104 -1.53 13.73 13.98
CA GLU A 104 -2.75 13.98 13.19
C GLU A 104 -3.71 12.79 13.28
N CYS A 105 -3.20 11.57 13.20
CA CYS A 105 -4.00 10.36 13.34
C CYS A 105 -4.64 10.26 14.73
N ALA A 106 -3.88 10.58 15.77
CA ALA A 106 -4.39 10.59 17.15
C ALA A 106 -5.50 11.65 17.32
N ARG A 107 -5.32 12.84 16.71
CA ARG A 107 -6.32 13.92 16.73
C ARG A 107 -7.63 13.47 16.06
N LEU A 108 -7.53 12.86 14.87
CA LEU A 108 -8.70 12.36 14.14
C LEU A 108 -9.40 11.23 14.88
N ALA A 109 -8.63 10.32 15.48
CA ALA A 109 -9.17 9.21 16.28
C ALA A 109 -9.93 9.74 17.51
N ALA A 110 -9.40 10.78 18.18
CA ALA A 110 -10.05 11.40 19.33
C ALA A 110 -11.37 12.08 18.94
N ILE A 111 -11.41 12.77 17.81
CA ILE A 111 -12.64 13.40 17.29
C ILE A 111 -13.69 12.33 17.00
N ASN A 112 -13.34 11.26 16.31
CA ASN A 112 -14.24 10.15 15.99
C ASN A 112 -14.77 9.44 17.25
N ALA A 113 -13.91 9.24 18.22
CA ALA A 113 -14.30 8.66 19.53
C ALA A 113 -15.27 9.57 20.27
N GLY A 114 -15.03 10.90 20.24
CA GLY A 114 -15.90 11.89 20.83
C GLY A 114 -17.30 11.87 20.21
N GLU A 115 -17.39 11.82 18.90
CA GLU A 115 -18.66 11.72 18.17
C GLU A 115 -19.44 10.46 18.54
N LYS A 116 -18.77 9.31 18.62
CA LYS A 116 -19.37 8.04 19.03
C LYS A 116 -19.92 8.10 20.47
N ILE A 117 -19.18 8.71 21.37
CA ILE A 117 -19.61 8.88 22.76
C ILE A 117 -20.86 9.76 22.81
N ILE A 118 -20.89 10.85 22.10
CA ILE A 118 -22.05 11.75 22.01
C ILE A 118 -23.25 11.00 21.46
N GLU A 119 -23.08 10.23 20.39
CA GLU A 119 -24.14 9.42 19.79
C GLU A 119 -24.72 8.40 20.79
N ILE A 120 -23.86 7.73 21.56
CA ILE A 120 -24.28 6.78 22.60
C ILE A 120 -25.05 7.50 23.70
N MET A 121 -24.61 8.67 24.13
CA MET A 121 -25.26 9.44 25.18
C MET A 121 -26.62 9.99 24.77
N GLN A 122 -26.88 10.17 23.47
CA GLN A 122 -28.17 10.65 22.95
C GLN A 122 -29.20 9.52 22.78
N ARG A 123 -28.79 8.29 22.92
CA ARG A 123 -29.68 7.11 22.90
C ARG A 123 -30.18 6.79 24.29
#